data_45130f3e717acd49a3cec3a26c228342
#
_entry.id   45130f3e717acd49a3cec3a26c228342
#
_cell.length_a   1.000
_cell.length_b   1.000
_cell.length_c   1.000
_cell.angle_alpha   90.00
_cell.angle_beta   90.00
_cell.angle_gamma   90.00
#
_symmetry.space_group_name_H-M   'P 1'
#
loop_
_entity.id
_entity.type
_entity.pdbx_description
1 polymer ?
#
loop_
_entity_poly.entity_id
_entity_poly.type
_entity_poly.pdbx_seq_one_letter_code
_entity_poly.pdbx_strand_id
1 'polypeptide(L)'
;MDERKSDLVAKVPQVTLLFWIIKILATTLGETGGDAVTMSWLGETTTEAKGTGYLIGTAIFGVIFIAAVLVQIRAKKFHPFLYWLTIVATTTVGTTLADYCDRSLGIGYTGGSTILLICVAGSLLIWRWSTGSISIETVNTPKVEVFYWVTIMFSQTLGTALGDWVADTNEMGYVGAAAVFGGLLLLTALLYYFTSISRVILFWAAFILTRPLGAVVGDFLDKPIAKGGLALSRYTASLTLLVVIIALILMFRQKPAAKAH
;
A
#
# COMPACT_ATOMS: atom_id res chain seq x y z
N MET A 1 -21.40 32.52 2.22
CA MET A 1 -21.53 31.19 1.60
C MET A 1 -20.29 30.33 1.92
N ASP A 2 -19.70 30.49 3.12
CA ASP A 2 -18.38 29.89 3.48
C ASP A 2 -18.39 29.08 4.81
N GLU A 3 -19.48 29.07 5.56
CA GLU A 3 -19.54 28.35 6.85
C GLU A 3 -19.71 26.84 6.73
N ARG A 4 -20.11 26.30 5.58
CA ARG A 4 -20.32 24.85 5.39
C ARG A 4 -19.05 24.05 5.07
N LYS A 5 -17.90 24.70 4.84
CA LYS A 5 -16.64 24.01 4.55
C LYS A 5 -15.83 23.61 5.79
N SER A 6 -16.13 24.17 6.96
CA SER A 6 -15.35 23.95 8.19
C SER A 6 -15.69 22.62 8.92
N ASP A 7 -16.81 21.97 8.61
CA ASP A 7 -17.31 20.81 9.36
C ASP A 7 -17.00 19.46 8.69
N LEU A 8 -16.30 19.46 7.55
CA LEU A 8 -15.94 18.21 6.88
C LEU A 8 -14.67 17.62 7.53
N VAL A 9 -14.89 16.58 8.32
CA VAL A 9 -13.80 15.82 8.96
C VAL A 9 -13.12 14.94 7.93
N ALA A 10 -11.77 14.86 8.00
CA ALA A 10 -11.00 13.96 7.12
C ALA A 10 -11.46 12.50 7.27
N LYS A 11 -11.45 11.77 6.16
CA LYS A 11 -11.82 10.33 6.14
C LYS A 11 -10.61 9.41 6.22
N VAL A 12 -9.47 9.95 6.61
CA VAL A 12 -8.21 9.26 6.85
C VAL A 12 -7.97 9.20 8.35
N PRO A 13 -7.46 8.08 8.91
CA PRO A 13 -7.13 8.01 10.33
C PRO A 13 -6.02 8.99 10.71
N GLN A 14 -6.02 9.42 11.97
CA GLN A 14 -4.91 10.18 12.53
C GLN A 14 -3.61 9.36 12.43
N VAL A 15 -2.55 10.00 11.96
CA VAL A 15 -1.22 9.39 11.80
C VAL A 15 -0.55 9.26 13.16
N THR A 16 -0.57 8.05 13.69
CA THR A 16 0.04 7.65 14.95
C THR A 16 0.96 6.46 14.73
N LEU A 17 1.69 6.03 15.74
CA LEU A 17 2.46 4.78 15.65
C LEU A 17 1.56 3.58 15.27
N LEU A 18 0.35 3.51 15.82
CA LEU A 18 -0.64 2.48 15.47
C LEU A 18 -1.01 2.51 13.99
N PHE A 19 -1.16 3.71 13.39
CA PHE A 19 -1.40 3.84 11.95
C PHE A 19 -0.29 3.17 11.15
N TRP A 20 0.97 3.41 11.48
CA TRP A 20 2.10 2.82 10.78
C TRP A 20 2.21 1.30 10.98
N ILE A 21 1.93 0.81 12.19
CA ILE A 21 1.89 -0.64 12.46
C ILE A 21 0.82 -1.31 11.59
N ILE A 22 -0.44 -0.81 11.61
CA ILE A 22 -1.51 -1.39 10.80
C ILE A 22 -1.19 -1.23 9.30
N LYS A 23 -0.57 -0.12 8.88
CA LYS A 23 -0.18 0.10 7.48
C LYS A 23 0.83 -0.93 6.98
N ILE A 24 1.87 -1.24 7.78
CA ILE A 24 2.86 -2.27 7.43
C ILE A 24 2.18 -3.64 7.38
N LEU A 25 1.38 -4.00 8.38
CA LEU A 25 0.64 -5.26 8.38
C LEU A 25 -0.31 -5.38 7.18
N ALA A 26 -1.00 -4.29 6.82
CA ALA A 26 -1.91 -4.27 5.67
C ALA A 26 -1.16 -4.42 4.34
N THR A 27 0.04 -3.84 4.20
CA THR A 27 0.85 -4.01 2.99
C THR A 27 1.45 -5.41 2.90
N THR A 28 1.84 -6.01 4.01
CA THR A 28 2.27 -7.42 4.09
C THR A 28 1.12 -8.37 3.76
N LEU A 29 -0.10 -8.10 4.30
CA LEU A 29 -1.30 -8.86 3.95
C LEU A 29 -1.64 -8.74 2.46
N GLY A 30 -1.46 -7.56 1.87
CA GLY A 30 -1.69 -7.36 0.44
C GLY A 30 -0.77 -8.21 -0.43
N GLU A 31 0.49 -8.39 -0.01
CA GLU A 31 1.45 -9.26 -0.67
C GLU A 31 1.04 -10.73 -0.53
N THR A 32 1.01 -11.24 0.70
CA THR A 32 0.68 -12.66 0.94
C THR A 32 -0.71 -13.04 0.43
N GLY A 33 -1.70 -12.13 0.49
CA GLY A 33 -3.07 -12.34 0.02
C GLY A 33 -3.19 -12.30 -1.51
N GLY A 34 -2.43 -11.42 -2.18
CA GLY A 34 -2.29 -11.40 -3.63
C GLY A 34 -1.73 -12.72 -4.14
N ASP A 35 -0.62 -13.14 -3.55
CA ASP A 35 0.05 -14.41 -3.86
C ASP A 35 -0.79 -15.64 -3.53
N ALA A 36 -1.59 -15.60 -2.46
CA ALA A 36 -2.52 -16.68 -2.15
C ALA A 36 -3.52 -16.92 -3.29
N VAL A 37 -4.00 -15.86 -3.93
CA VAL A 37 -4.92 -15.97 -5.06
C VAL A 37 -4.17 -16.30 -6.36
N THR A 38 -3.16 -15.50 -6.73
CA THR A 38 -2.50 -15.64 -8.02
C THR A 38 -1.61 -16.87 -8.12
N MET A 39 -0.78 -17.09 -7.10
CA MET A 39 0.20 -18.17 -7.11
C MET A 39 -0.34 -19.48 -6.56
N SER A 40 -1.13 -19.47 -5.48
CA SER A 40 -1.59 -20.71 -4.86
C SER A 40 -2.90 -21.22 -5.44
N TRP A 41 -3.89 -20.32 -5.65
CA TRP A 41 -5.19 -20.74 -6.17
C TRP A 41 -5.22 -20.80 -7.71
N LEU A 42 -4.66 -19.77 -8.38
CA LEU A 42 -4.63 -19.69 -9.85
C LEU A 42 -3.40 -20.34 -10.48
N GLY A 43 -2.46 -20.84 -9.67
CA GLY A 43 -1.38 -21.73 -10.09
C GLY A 43 -0.19 -21.07 -10.81
N GLU A 44 0.03 -19.75 -10.65
CA GLU A 44 1.13 -19.05 -11.32
C GLU A 44 2.54 -19.45 -10.85
N THR A 45 2.65 -20.37 -9.89
CA THR A 45 3.92 -20.99 -9.48
C THR A 45 4.21 -22.32 -10.15
N THR A 46 3.29 -22.85 -10.98
CA THR A 46 3.45 -24.13 -11.66
C THR A 46 4.24 -23.98 -12.96
N THR A 47 4.81 -25.08 -13.46
CA THR A 47 5.50 -25.13 -14.77
C THR A 47 4.56 -24.85 -15.95
N GLU A 48 3.25 -24.94 -15.73
CA GLU A 48 2.20 -24.68 -16.72
C GLU A 48 1.63 -23.25 -16.62
N ALA A 49 2.19 -22.42 -15.75
CA ALA A 49 1.75 -21.03 -15.55
C ALA A 49 1.79 -20.24 -16.87
N LYS A 50 0.68 -19.60 -17.21
CA LYS A 50 0.51 -18.82 -18.46
C LYS A 50 0.51 -17.32 -18.24
N GLY A 51 0.70 -16.84 -17.01
CA GLY A 51 0.59 -15.42 -16.64
C GLY A 51 -0.84 -14.90 -16.57
N THR A 52 -1.82 -15.71 -16.93
CA THR A 52 -3.26 -15.33 -16.91
C THR A 52 -3.81 -15.21 -15.50
N GLY A 53 -3.25 -15.94 -14.52
CA GLY A 53 -3.66 -15.87 -13.12
C GLY A 53 -3.37 -14.51 -12.49
N TYR A 54 -2.26 -13.86 -12.84
CA TYR A 54 -1.99 -12.49 -12.42
C TYR A 54 -3.03 -11.50 -12.98
N LEU A 55 -3.42 -11.65 -14.24
CA LEU A 55 -4.47 -10.82 -14.85
C LEU A 55 -5.83 -11.05 -14.18
N ILE A 56 -6.20 -12.32 -13.94
CA ILE A 56 -7.46 -12.66 -13.26
C ILE A 56 -7.45 -12.14 -11.82
N GLY A 57 -6.37 -12.34 -11.08
CA GLY A 57 -6.21 -11.80 -9.72
C GLY A 57 -6.32 -10.29 -9.70
N THR A 58 -5.67 -9.60 -10.64
CA THR A 58 -5.76 -8.14 -10.79
C THR A 58 -7.20 -7.70 -11.08
N ALA A 59 -7.93 -8.41 -11.93
CA ALA A 59 -9.33 -8.09 -12.22
C ALA A 59 -10.22 -8.28 -10.97
N ILE A 60 -10.07 -9.38 -10.24
CA ILE A 60 -10.82 -9.66 -8.99
C ILE A 60 -10.57 -8.55 -7.97
N PHE A 61 -9.30 -8.30 -7.64
CA PHE A 61 -8.96 -7.29 -6.64
C PHE A 61 -9.20 -5.86 -7.12
N GLY A 62 -9.12 -5.61 -8.43
CA GLY A 62 -9.50 -4.33 -9.04
C GLY A 62 -10.98 -4.00 -8.85
N VAL A 63 -11.86 -4.97 -9.03
CA VAL A 63 -13.30 -4.80 -8.75
C VAL A 63 -13.55 -4.53 -7.27
N ILE A 64 -12.91 -5.30 -6.37
CA ILE A 64 -13.02 -5.09 -4.92
C ILE A 64 -12.51 -3.70 -4.52
N PHE A 65 -11.36 -3.28 -5.06
CA PHE A 65 -10.79 -1.96 -4.82
C PHE A 65 -11.72 -0.84 -5.29
N ILE A 66 -12.22 -0.90 -6.51
CA ILE A 66 -13.13 0.12 -7.05
C ILE A 66 -14.40 0.20 -6.20
N ALA A 67 -14.98 -0.95 -5.83
CA ALA A 67 -16.15 -0.99 -4.96
C ALA A 67 -15.86 -0.36 -3.59
N ALA A 68 -14.74 -0.71 -2.95
CA ALA A 68 -14.33 -0.15 -1.66
C ALA A 68 -14.12 1.37 -1.73
N VAL A 69 -13.44 1.87 -2.77
CA VAL A 69 -13.24 3.31 -2.99
C VAL A 69 -14.57 4.03 -3.20
N LEU A 70 -15.47 3.48 -3.99
CA LEU A 70 -16.79 4.09 -4.22
C LEU A 70 -17.60 4.17 -2.92
N VAL A 71 -17.57 3.14 -2.08
CA VAL A 71 -18.21 3.15 -0.75
C VAL A 71 -17.52 4.18 0.15
N GLN A 72 -16.17 4.24 0.14
CA GLN A 72 -15.39 5.19 0.93
C GLN A 72 -15.73 6.64 0.54
N ILE A 73 -15.82 6.95 -0.76
CA ILE A 73 -16.17 8.29 -1.25
C ILE A 73 -17.61 8.65 -0.85
N ARG A 74 -18.55 7.70 -0.89
CA ARG A 74 -19.94 7.93 -0.51
C ARG A 74 -20.15 8.03 1.01
N ALA A 75 -19.25 7.47 1.81
CA ALA A 75 -19.33 7.54 3.26
C ALA A 75 -19.25 9.01 3.71
N LYS A 76 -20.17 9.43 4.60
CA LYS A 76 -20.23 10.81 5.11
C LYS A 76 -19.28 11.06 6.29
N LYS A 77 -18.78 10.00 6.91
CA LYS A 77 -17.94 10.06 8.11
C LYS A 77 -16.78 9.09 7.98
N PHE A 78 -15.70 9.35 8.71
CA PHE A 78 -14.60 8.41 8.87
C PHE A 78 -15.09 7.08 9.47
N HIS A 79 -14.71 5.99 8.85
CA HIS A 79 -14.99 4.63 9.32
C HIS A 79 -13.70 3.79 9.26
N PRO A 80 -13.12 3.39 10.42
CA PRO A 80 -11.83 2.71 10.44
C PRO A 80 -11.77 1.44 9.59
N PHE A 81 -12.75 0.54 9.74
CA PHE A 81 -12.78 -0.70 8.96
C PHE A 81 -12.87 -0.47 7.46
N LEU A 82 -13.67 0.51 7.03
CA LEU A 82 -13.80 0.82 5.60
C LEU A 82 -12.49 1.38 5.04
N TYR A 83 -11.84 2.27 5.80
CA TYR A 83 -10.53 2.81 5.39
C TYR A 83 -9.49 1.70 5.24
N TRP A 84 -9.33 0.85 6.25
CA TRP A 84 -8.34 -0.21 6.22
C TRP A 84 -8.68 -1.32 5.21
N LEU A 85 -9.96 -1.63 5.01
CA LEU A 85 -10.42 -2.50 3.92
C LEU A 85 -9.99 -1.94 2.56
N THR A 86 -10.17 -0.62 2.35
CA THR A 86 -9.77 0.03 1.09
C THR A 86 -8.26 0.03 0.93
N ILE A 87 -7.48 0.21 2.02
CA ILE A 87 -6.01 0.07 1.99
C ILE A 87 -5.61 -1.37 1.62
N VAL A 88 -6.20 -2.39 2.26
CA VAL A 88 -5.90 -3.80 1.93
C VAL A 88 -6.26 -4.10 0.48
N ALA A 89 -7.44 -3.70 0.01
CA ALA A 89 -7.83 -3.89 -1.39
C ALA A 89 -6.85 -3.21 -2.36
N THR A 90 -6.43 -1.97 -2.05
CA THR A 90 -5.47 -1.22 -2.87
C THR A 90 -4.10 -1.90 -2.94
N THR A 91 -3.62 -2.39 -1.81
CA THR A 91 -2.31 -3.04 -1.76
C THR A 91 -2.34 -4.40 -2.46
N THR A 92 -3.41 -5.16 -2.32
CA THR A 92 -3.54 -6.47 -2.98
C THR A 92 -3.66 -6.34 -4.50
N VAL A 93 -4.47 -5.39 -5.01
CA VAL A 93 -4.51 -5.13 -6.46
C VAL A 93 -3.18 -4.56 -6.95
N GLY A 94 -2.47 -3.79 -6.13
CA GLY A 94 -1.14 -3.28 -6.46
C GLY A 94 -0.11 -4.40 -6.64
N THR A 95 -0.11 -5.43 -5.77
CA THR A 95 0.70 -6.63 -5.91
C THR A 95 0.43 -7.34 -7.23
N THR A 96 -0.82 -7.75 -7.43
CA THR A 96 -1.18 -8.56 -8.60
C THR A 96 -0.98 -7.82 -9.92
N LEU A 97 -1.17 -6.49 -9.94
CA LEU A 97 -0.90 -5.66 -11.11
C LEU A 97 0.60 -5.52 -11.39
N ALA A 98 1.43 -5.33 -10.36
CA ALA A 98 2.88 -5.28 -10.51
C ALA A 98 3.40 -6.61 -11.07
N ASP A 99 3.00 -7.73 -10.48
CA ASP A 99 3.35 -9.07 -10.96
C ASP A 99 2.91 -9.29 -12.42
N TYR A 100 1.70 -8.86 -12.77
CA TYR A 100 1.22 -8.97 -14.15
C TYR A 100 2.08 -8.15 -15.11
N CYS A 101 2.42 -6.91 -14.76
CA CYS A 101 3.26 -6.06 -15.60
C CYS A 101 4.70 -6.60 -15.71
N ASP A 102 5.28 -7.00 -14.60
CA ASP A 102 6.69 -7.39 -14.57
C ASP A 102 6.92 -8.81 -15.07
N ARG A 103 6.05 -9.77 -14.68
CA ARG A 103 6.24 -11.20 -14.97
C ARG A 103 5.49 -11.65 -16.22
N SER A 104 4.28 -11.12 -16.50
CA SER A 104 3.48 -11.55 -17.65
C SER A 104 3.72 -10.68 -18.88
N LEU A 105 3.78 -9.35 -18.74
CA LEU A 105 4.05 -8.43 -19.85
C LEU A 105 5.54 -8.22 -20.11
N GLY A 106 6.42 -8.61 -19.19
CA GLY A 106 7.86 -8.51 -19.35
C GLY A 106 8.40 -7.07 -19.34
N ILE A 107 7.69 -6.10 -18.73
CA ILE A 107 8.15 -4.72 -18.60
C ILE A 107 9.43 -4.66 -17.75
N GLY A 108 9.56 -5.57 -16.78
CA GLY A 108 10.67 -5.71 -15.86
C GLY A 108 10.69 -4.64 -14.75
N TYR A 109 11.34 -4.96 -13.66
CA TYR A 109 11.32 -4.16 -12.44
C TYR A 109 11.77 -2.71 -12.63
N THR A 110 12.85 -2.48 -13.40
CA THR A 110 13.38 -1.12 -13.63
C THR A 110 12.40 -0.26 -14.45
N GLY A 111 11.86 -0.81 -15.53
CA GLY A 111 10.89 -0.12 -16.38
C GLY A 111 9.58 0.16 -15.62
N GLY A 112 9.02 -0.85 -14.98
CA GLY A 112 7.81 -0.76 -14.18
C GLY A 112 7.95 0.25 -13.05
N SER A 113 9.03 0.16 -12.26
CA SER A 113 9.29 1.10 -11.15
C SER A 113 9.46 2.54 -11.63
N THR A 114 10.16 2.76 -12.77
CA THR A 114 10.33 4.11 -13.32
C THR A 114 8.99 4.73 -13.75
N ILE A 115 8.18 3.99 -14.49
CA ILE A 115 6.86 4.45 -14.93
C ILE A 115 5.97 4.75 -13.71
N LEU A 116 5.93 3.85 -12.74
CA LEU A 116 5.10 4.00 -11.55
C LEU A 116 5.57 5.16 -10.66
N LEU A 117 6.89 5.40 -10.56
CA LEU A 117 7.42 6.56 -9.85
C LEU A 117 6.96 7.87 -10.51
N ILE A 118 6.99 7.93 -11.84
CA ILE A 118 6.48 9.08 -12.59
C ILE A 118 4.97 9.25 -12.34
N CYS A 119 4.19 8.15 -12.32
CA CYS A 119 2.76 8.19 -12.02
C CYS A 119 2.48 8.69 -10.59
N VAL A 120 3.23 8.23 -9.58
CA VAL A 120 3.12 8.71 -8.19
C VAL A 120 3.46 10.20 -8.11
N ALA A 121 4.61 10.60 -8.64
CA ALA A 121 5.02 12.00 -8.62
C ALA A 121 4.03 12.89 -9.39
N GLY A 122 3.60 12.47 -10.58
CA GLY A 122 2.61 13.16 -11.39
C GLY A 122 1.26 13.30 -10.69
N SER A 123 0.76 12.23 -10.06
CA SER A 123 -0.51 12.28 -9.31
C SER A 123 -0.45 13.23 -8.13
N LEU A 124 0.66 13.24 -7.36
CA LEU A 124 0.87 14.19 -6.26
C LEU A 124 0.96 15.63 -6.75
N LEU A 125 1.68 15.88 -7.85
CA LEU A 125 1.80 17.21 -8.44
C LEU A 125 0.47 17.73 -8.98
N ILE A 126 -0.28 16.93 -9.74
CA ILE A 126 -1.60 17.28 -10.27
C ILE A 126 -2.58 17.51 -9.10
N TRP A 127 -2.55 16.67 -8.09
CA TRP A 127 -3.35 16.85 -6.88
C TRP A 127 -3.01 18.18 -6.20
N ARG A 128 -1.72 18.43 -5.93
CA ARG A 128 -1.25 19.69 -5.32
C ARG A 128 -1.70 20.91 -6.14
N TRP A 129 -1.56 20.85 -7.44
CA TRP A 129 -1.95 21.94 -8.34
C TRP A 129 -3.47 22.15 -8.38
N SER A 130 -4.25 21.05 -8.39
CA SER A 130 -5.72 21.09 -8.51
C SER A 130 -6.45 21.52 -7.23
N THR A 131 -5.87 21.28 -6.05
CA THR A 131 -6.53 21.48 -4.75
C THR A 131 -5.76 22.37 -3.77
N GLY A 132 -4.53 22.74 -4.11
CA GLY A 132 -3.66 23.57 -3.27
C GLY A 132 -2.97 22.82 -2.14
N SER A 133 -3.32 21.58 -1.84
CA SER A 133 -2.73 20.77 -0.74
C SER A 133 -2.77 19.30 -1.07
N ILE A 134 -1.75 18.56 -0.60
CA ILE A 134 -1.71 17.08 -0.60
C ILE A 134 -1.72 16.54 0.84
N SER A 135 -2.15 17.36 1.81
CA SER A 135 -2.30 16.91 3.19
C SER A 135 -3.47 15.97 3.35
N ILE A 136 -3.28 14.89 4.10
CA ILE A 136 -4.34 13.91 4.40
C ILE A 136 -5.50 14.50 5.20
N GLU A 137 -5.26 15.59 5.91
CA GLU A 137 -6.27 16.32 6.68
C GLU A 137 -7.33 16.96 5.76
N THR A 138 -6.98 17.17 4.48
CA THR A 138 -7.88 17.72 3.46
C THR A 138 -8.68 16.66 2.71
N VAL A 139 -8.49 15.37 3.02
CA VAL A 139 -9.18 14.24 2.36
C VAL A 139 -10.59 14.10 2.93
N ASN A 140 -11.49 14.97 2.49
CA ASN A 140 -12.87 15.08 2.98
C ASN A 140 -13.90 15.40 1.90
N THR A 141 -13.46 15.58 0.66
CA THR A 141 -14.34 15.82 -0.50
C THR A 141 -14.12 14.76 -1.57
N PRO A 142 -15.14 14.40 -2.36
CA PRO A 142 -15.01 13.37 -3.39
C PRO A 142 -13.84 13.60 -4.35
N LYS A 143 -13.60 14.86 -4.75
CA LYS A 143 -12.47 15.21 -5.64
C LYS A 143 -11.12 14.89 -5.00
N VAL A 144 -10.92 15.27 -3.73
CA VAL A 144 -9.66 15.03 -3.01
C VAL A 144 -9.48 13.54 -2.73
N GLU A 145 -10.56 12.82 -2.43
CA GLU A 145 -10.52 11.38 -2.22
C GLU A 145 -10.13 10.61 -3.49
N VAL A 146 -10.60 11.03 -4.66
CA VAL A 146 -10.16 10.42 -5.93
C VAL A 146 -8.66 10.58 -6.12
N PHE A 147 -8.11 11.80 -5.93
CA PHE A 147 -6.65 12.00 -6.00
C PHE A 147 -5.91 11.14 -4.99
N TYR A 148 -6.40 11.09 -3.76
CA TYR A 148 -5.80 10.29 -2.68
C TYR A 148 -5.73 8.80 -3.06
N TRP A 149 -6.84 8.20 -3.48
CA TRP A 149 -6.89 6.78 -3.81
C TRP A 149 -6.14 6.42 -5.10
N VAL A 150 -6.13 7.30 -6.10
CA VAL A 150 -5.31 7.14 -7.32
C VAL A 150 -3.81 7.18 -6.96
N THR A 151 -3.39 8.14 -6.14
CA THR A 151 -1.99 8.24 -5.70
C THR A 151 -1.59 7.01 -4.89
N ILE A 152 -2.46 6.55 -3.98
CA ILE A 152 -2.22 5.33 -3.22
C ILE A 152 -2.10 4.13 -4.14
N MET A 153 -2.97 3.97 -5.13
CA MET A 153 -2.92 2.86 -6.07
C MET A 153 -1.56 2.80 -6.79
N PHE A 154 -1.09 3.91 -7.35
CA PHE A 154 0.24 3.96 -7.97
C PHE A 154 1.36 3.67 -6.97
N SER A 155 1.27 4.21 -5.75
CA SER A 155 2.25 3.97 -4.69
C SER A 155 2.30 2.50 -4.25
N GLN A 156 1.15 1.83 -4.17
CA GLN A 156 1.10 0.42 -3.78
C GLN A 156 1.70 -0.48 -4.87
N THR A 157 1.37 -0.23 -6.14
CA THR A 157 1.95 -0.97 -7.26
C THR A 157 3.46 -0.73 -7.38
N LEU A 158 3.91 0.54 -7.24
CA LEU A 158 5.33 0.89 -7.20
C LEU A 158 6.08 0.14 -6.10
N GLY A 159 5.47 0.03 -4.92
CA GLY A 159 6.13 -0.57 -3.79
C GLY A 159 6.40 -2.07 -3.97
N THR A 160 5.53 -2.84 -4.64
CA THR A 160 5.80 -4.22 -5.01
C THR A 160 6.98 -4.28 -5.97
N ALA A 161 6.92 -3.56 -7.09
CA ALA A 161 7.99 -3.55 -8.09
C ALA A 161 9.36 -3.15 -7.50
N LEU A 162 9.40 -2.17 -6.57
CA LEU A 162 10.62 -1.78 -5.87
C LEU A 162 11.09 -2.84 -4.87
N GLY A 163 10.17 -3.48 -4.15
CA GLY A 163 10.48 -4.56 -3.20
C GLY A 163 11.17 -5.72 -3.91
N ASP A 164 10.54 -6.21 -4.97
CA ASP A 164 11.06 -7.29 -5.80
C ASP A 164 12.39 -6.90 -6.45
N TRP A 165 12.49 -5.69 -6.99
CA TRP A 165 13.73 -5.23 -7.63
C TRP A 165 14.90 -5.23 -6.64
N VAL A 166 14.74 -4.71 -5.44
CA VAL A 166 15.82 -4.67 -4.45
C VAL A 166 16.15 -6.07 -3.93
N ALA A 167 15.13 -6.92 -3.71
CA ALA A 167 15.34 -8.28 -3.22
C ALA A 167 16.01 -9.19 -4.26
N ASP A 168 15.52 -9.14 -5.51
CA ASP A 168 15.93 -10.08 -6.56
C ASP A 168 17.18 -9.64 -7.32
N THR A 169 17.34 -8.31 -7.59
CA THR A 169 18.37 -7.82 -8.52
C THR A 169 19.74 -7.63 -7.87
N ASN A 170 19.79 -7.34 -6.57
CA ASN A 170 21.05 -7.01 -5.88
C ASN A 170 21.56 -8.14 -4.98
N GLU A 171 21.06 -9.35 -5.15
CA GLU A 171 21.41 -10.52 -4.31
C GLU A 171 21.23 -10.27 -2.80
N MET A 172 20.51 -9.21 -2.43
CA MET A 172 20.28 -8.85 -1.02
C MET A 172 19.29 -9.78 -0.33
N GLY A 173 18.46 -10.46 -1.12
CA GLY A 173 17.35 -11.26 -0.60
C GLY A 173 16.33 -10.43 0.19
N TYR A 174 15.32 -11.10 0.71
CA TYR A 174 14.21 -10.42 1.41
C TYR A 174 14.66 -9.71 2.69
N VAL A 175 15.58 -10.31 3.46
CA VAL A 175 16.07 -9.71 4.72
C VAL A 175 16.88 -8.45 4.44
N GLY A 176 17.75 -8.48 3.42
CA GLY A 176 18.54 -7.31 3.03
C GLY A 176 17.66 -6.18 2.50
N ALA A 177 16.70 -6.50 1.64
CA ALA A 177 15.72 -5.53 1.15
C ALA A 177 14.87 -4.92 2.28
N ALA A 178 14.42 -5.75 3.25
CA ALA A 178 13.71 -5.27 4.43
C ALA A 178 14.57 -4.33 5.29
N ALA A 179 15.88 -4.61 5.42
CA ALA A 179 16.81 -3.73 6.12
C ALA A 179 16.97 -2.38 5.41
N VAL A 180 17.03 -2.36 4.07
CA VAL A 180 17.09 -1.12 3.28
C VAL A 180 15.83 -0.27 3.49
N PHE A 181 14.64 -0.84 3.26
CA PHE A 181 13.40 -0.08 3.40
C PHE A 181 13.08 0.28 4.85
N GLY A 182 13.38 -0.59 5.81
CA GLY A 182 13.29 -0.30 7.24
C GLY A 182 14.23 0.82 7.67
N GLY A 183 15.47 0.82 7.17
CA GLY A 183 16.45 1.89 7.38
C GLY A 183 15.98 3.24 6.82
N LEU A 184 15.41 3.25 5.61
CA LEU A 184 14.83 4.47 5.01
C LEU A 184 13.61 4.99 5.79
N LEU A 185 12.78 4.09 6.32
CA LEU A 185 11.68 4.47 7.21
C LEU A 185 12.18 5.05 8.54
N LEU A 186 13.21 4.43 9.13
CA LEU A 186 13.86 4.95 10.32
C LEU A 186 14.45 6.34 10.06
N LEU A 187 15.15 6.52 8.94
CA LEU A 187 15.66 7.83 8.52
C LEU A 187 14.52 8.85 8.39
N THR A 188 13.40 8.48 7.77
CA THR A 188 12.23 9.35 7.64
C THR A 188 11.66 9.73 9.01
N ALA A 189 11.64 8.80 9.98
CA ALA A 189 11.24 9.05 11.35
C ALA A 189 12.22 9.98 12.06
N LEU A 190 13.53 9.79 11.91
CA LEU A 190 14.55 10.69 12.45
C LEU A 190 14.42 12.10 11.87
N LEU A 191 14.22 12.23 10.55
CA LEU A 191 13.95 13.52 9.92
C LEU A 191 12.68 14.19 10.46
N TYR A 192 11.66 13.40 10.81
CA TYR A 192 10.45 13.92 11.43
C TYR A 192 10.71 14.53 12.80
N TYR A 193 11.55 13.94 13.64
CA TYR A 193 11.81 14.43 15.00
C TYR A 193 12.90 15.51 15.05
N PHE A 194 13.89 15.45 14.18
CA PHE A 194 15.10 16.27 14.29
C PHE A 194 15.21 17.38 13.24
N THR A 195 14.25 17.51 12.31
CA THR A 195 14.30 18.54 11.27
C THR A 195 12.99 19.31 11.13
N SER A 196 13.03 20.44 10.43
CA SER A 196 11.87 21.23 10.06
C SER A 196 11.27 20.89 8.68
N ILE A 197 11.64 19.77 8.09
CA ILE A 197 11.07 19.30 6.81
C ILE A 197 9.56 19.18 6.94
N SER A 198 8.84 19.53 5.86
CA SER A 198 7.38 19.46 5.81
C SER A 198 6.85 18.09 6.24
N ARG A 199 5.98 18.07 7.24
CA ARG A 199 5.34 16.84 7.75
C ARG A 199 4.53 16.12 6.66
N VAL A 200 3.98 16.87 5.70
CA VAL A 200 3.26 16.30 4.55
C VAL A 200 4.22 15.55 3.63
N ILE A 201 5.41 16.09 3.37
CA ILE A 201 6.44 15.40 2.56
C ILE A 201 6.90 14.13 3.25
N LEU A 202 7.22 14.22 4.55
CA LEU A 202 7.66 13.05 5.34
C LEU A 202 6.57 11.99 5.46
N PHE A 203 5.29 12.40 5.55
CA PHE A 203 4.17 11.45 5.49
C PHE A 203 4.17 10.66 4.18
N TRP A 204 4.24 11.35 3.03
CA TRP A 204 4.23 10.65 1.74
C TRP A 204 5.47 9.79 1.54
N ALA A 205 6.65 10.26 1.98
CA ALA A 205 7.87 9.44 1.95
C ALA A 205 7.69 8.14 2.76
N ALA A 206 7.25 8.25 4.02
CA ALA A 206 6.99 7.08 4.85
C ALA A 206 5.87 6.19 4.25
N PHE A 207 4.78 6.79 3.75
CA PHE A 207 3.66 6.06 3.17
C PHE A 207 4.08 5.23 1.95
N ILE A 208 4.91 5.79 1.07
CA ILE A 208 5.46 5.10 -0.10
C ILE A 208 6.42 3.99 0.35
N LEU A 209 7.31 4.27 1.30
CA LEU A 209 8.33 3.31 1.77
C LEU A 209 7.76 2.13 2.57
N THR A 210 6.61 2.29 3.24
CA THR A 210 5.96 1.16 3.94
C THR A 210 5.52 0.06 2.99
N ARG A 211 5.28 0.36 1.72
CA ARG A 211 4.77 -0.63 0.78
C ARG A 211 5.86 -1.63 0.32
N PRO A 212 7.05 -1.20 -0.17
CA PRO A 212 8.11 -2.14 -0.48
C PRO A 212 8.58 -2.92 0.76
N LEU A 213 8.60 -2.30 1.95
CA LEU A 213 8.86 -3.03 3.19
C LEU A 213 7.83 -4.15 3.40
N GLY A 214 6.54 -3.85 3.27
CA GLY A 214 5.48 -4.86 3.43
C GLY A 214 5.55 -5.96 2.37
N ALA A 215 5.94 -5.64 1.12
CA ALA A 215 6.13 -6.62 0.06
C ALA A 215 7.24 -7.61 0.42
N VAL A 216 8.44 -7.11 0.70
CA VAL A 216 9.57 -7.99 1.02
C VAL A 216 9.38 -8.77 2.32
N VAL A 217 8.64 -8.24 3.31
CA VAL A 217 8.26 -9.00 4.51
C VAL A 217 7.24 -10.08 4.17
N GLY A 218 6.28 -9.81 3.29
CA GLY A 218 5.32 -10.79 2.80
C GLY A 218 6.02 -11.94 2.09
N ASP A 219 6.92 -11.62 1.16
CA ASP A 219 7.75 -12.59 0.44
C ASP A 219 8.66 -13.39 1.38
N PHE A 220 9.26 -12.74 2.36
CA PHE A 220 10.05 -13.44 3.38
C PHE A 220 9.20 -14.48 4.13
N LEU A 221 7.93 -14.20 4.40
CA LEU A 221 7.06 -15.16 5.08
C LEU A 221 6.69 -16.35 4.19
N ASP A 222 6.37 -16.15 2.92
CA ASP A 222 5.69 -17.15 2.11
C ASP A 222 6.54 -17.80 0.99
N LYS A 223 7.66 -17.17 0.59
CA LYS A 223 8.52 -17.73 -0.45
C LYS A 223 9.33 -18.93 0.08
N PRO A 224 9.76 -19.83 -0.81
CA PRO A 224 10.52 -21.03 -0.44
C PRO A 224 11.83 -20.70 0.29
N ILE A 225 12.24 -21.59 1.19
CA ILE A 225 13.52 -21.50 1.93
C ILE A 225 14.71 -21.37 0.96
N ALA A 226 14.67 -22.06 -0.17
CA ALA A 226 15.71 -21.98 -1.21
C ALA A 226 15.85 -20.57 -1.82
N LYS A 227 14.82 -19.70 -1.67
CA LYS A 227 14.83 -18.30 -2.07
C LYS A 227 15.04 -17.33 -0.90
N GLY A 228 15.37 -17.85 0.28
CA GLY A 228 15.57 -17.04 1.50
C GLY A 228 14.30 -16.71 2.27
N GLY A 229 13.16 -17.32 1.94
CA GLY A 229 11.90 -17.17 2.67
C GLY A 229 11.72 -18.23 3.77
N LEU A 230 10.60 -18.13 4.50
CA LEU A 230 10.21 -19.06 5.57
C LEU A 230 9.28 -20.19 5.11
N ALA A 231 8.83 -20.18 3.87
CA ALA A 231 7.89 -21.13 3.27
C ALA A 231 6.59 -21.31 4.09
N LEU A 232 6.10 -20.27 4.74
CA LEU A 232 4.82 -20.33 5.44
C LEU A 232 3.68 -20.43 4.41
N SER A 233 2.58 -21.08 4.80
CA SER A 233 1.38 -21.09 3.96
C SER A 233 0.84 -19.66 3.76
N ARG A 234 0.70 -19.23 2.51
CA ARG A 234 0.13 -17.93 2.13
C ARG A 234 -1.24 -17.69 2.76
N TYR A 235 -2.08 -18.73 2.79
CA TYR A 235 -3.40 -18.67 3.43
C TYR A 235 -3.31 -18.42 4.94
N THR A 236 -2.44 -19.15 5.62
CA THR A 236 -2.27 -19.02 7.08
C THR A 236 -1.63 -17.67 7.42
N ALA A 237 -0.61 -17.23 6.69
CA ALA A 237 0.03 -15.93 6.88
C ALA A 237 -0.98 -14.79 6.67
N SER A 238 -1.74 -14.82 5.57
CA SER A 238 -2.76 -13.81 5.28
C SER A 238 -3.87 -13.79 6.33
N LEU A 239 -4.36 -14.96 6.76
CA LEU A 239 -5.41 -15.04 7.78
C LEU A 239 -4.90 -14.48 9.13
N THR A 240 -3.68 -14.82 9.53
CA THR A 240 -3.07 -14.31 10.76
C THR A 240 -2.94 -12.79 10.72
N LEU A 241 -2.40 -12.25 9.63
CA LEU A 241 -2.28 -10.80 9.44
C LEU A 241 -3.65 -10.10 9.48
N LEU A 242 -4.65 -10.66 8.82
CA LEU A 242 -6.01 -10.13 8.83
C LEU A 242 -6.61 -10.11 10.25
N VAL A 243 -6.47 -11.20 11.00
CA VAL A 243 -6.95 -11.29 12.38
C VAL A 243 -6.26 -10.25 13.26
N VAL A 244 -4.92 -10.10 13.14
CA VAL A 244 -4.17 -9.09 13.90
C VAL A 244 -4.62 -7.67 13.55
N ILE A 245 -4.80 -7.35 12.27
CA ILE A 245 -5.29 -6.03 11.83
C ILE A 245 -6.67 -5.75 12.43
N ILE A 246 -7.61 -6.71 12.34
CA ILE A 246 -8.96 -6.57 12.91
C ILE A 246 -8.88 -6.37 14.42
N ALA A 247 -8.08 -7.16 15.13
CA ALA A 247 -7.88 -7.03 16.56
C ALA A 247 -7.36 -5.63 16.94
N LEU A 248 -6.34 -5.12 16.23
CA LEU A 248 -5.81 -3.77 16.47
C LEU A 248 -6.86 -2.68 16.23
N ILE A 249 -7.69 -2.81 15.18
CA ILE A 249 -8.77 -1.85 14.91
C ILE A 249 -9.83 -1.88 16.02
N LEU A 250 -10.16 -3.05 16.57
CA LEU A 250 -11.15 -3.21 17.63
C LEU A 250 -10.62 -2.75 19.00
N MET A 251 -9.37 -3.07 19.31
CA MET A 251 -8.75 -2.75 20.61
C MET A 251 -8.42 -1.26 20.76
N PHE A 252 -8.07 -0.58 19.68
CA PHE A 252 -7.61 0.79 19.71
C PHE A 252 -8.55 1.71 18.92
N ARG A 253 -9.20 2.63 19.63
CA ARG A 253 -10.10 3.61 19.01
C ARG A 253 -9.32 4.55 18.08
N GLN A 254 -9.61 4.50 16.80
CA GLN A 254 -9.03 5.39 15.81
C GLN A 254 -9.89 6.66 15.65
N LYS A 255 -9.22 7.78 15.51
CA LYS A 255 -9.85 9.08 15.26
C LYS A 255 -9.52 9.52 13.83
N PRO A 256 -10.38 10.32 13.18
CA PRO A 256 -10.04 10.94 11.91
C PRO A 256 -8.87 11.92 12.08
N ALA A 257 -8.10 12.13 10.99
CA ALA A 257 -7.07 13.15 10.97
C ALA A 257 -7.70 14.52 11.24
N ALA A 258 -7.17 15.21 12.24
CA ALA A 258 -7.57 16.58 12.55
C ALA A 258 -6.60 17.56 11.89
N LYS A 259 -7.05 18.77 11.55
CA LYS A 259 -6.14 19.84 11.10
C LYS A 259 -5.06 20.03 12.16
N ALA A 260 -3.79 20.03 11.74
CA ALA A 260 -2.71 20.51 12.58
C ALA A 260 -2.99 22.00 12.87
N HIS A 261 -3.07 22.34 14.14
CA HIS A 261 -3.18 23.71 14.59
C HIS A 261 -1.86 24.43 14.41
#